data_93c3d172ebeab32341fb444bbd84a41e
#
_entry.id   93c3d172ebeab32341fb444bbd84a41e
#
_cell.length_a   1.000
_cell.length_b   1.000
_cell.length_c   1.000
_cell.angle_alpha   90.00
_cell.angle_beta   90.00
_cell.angle_gamma   90.00
#
_symmetry.space_group_name_H-M   'P 1'
#
loop_
_entity.id
_entity.type
_entity.pdbx_description
1 polymer ?
#
loop_
_entity_poly.entity_id
_entity_poly.type
_entity_poly.pdbx_seq_one_letter_code
_entity_poly.pdbx_strand_id
1 'polypeptide(L)'
;VTHFIAGAGTGGTVSGAGKYLKEKNPKIRVIAGDPVGSLYSGWARTRTMGDGAPYKVEGIGGDKIPTTILLEHIDEFRQLGDRESMAMARRLAREEGMLVGGSAGLNVALALQVAREVDDPDACVVTILCDTGERYLSKLFNDEWMQENQLLEVPRVTVAELLARRQGTHPALVSLAPAAQVRQALGLMSTWGVSQIPVLEDGRSIGTLTE
;
A
#
# COMPACT_ATOMS: atom_id res chain seq x y z
N VAL A 1 -5.48 27.57 9.49
CA VAL A 1 -4.71 26.58 8.71
C VAL A 1 -3.25 26.83 8.91
N THR A 2 -2.50 25.81 9.32
CA THR A 2 -1.04 25.85 9.45
C THR A 2 -0.35 25.02 8.37
N HIS A 3 -0.98 23.91 7.97
CA HIS A 3 -0.47 23.00 6.94
C HIS A 3 -1.58 22.70 5.93
N PHE A 4 -1.22 22.75 4.66
CA PHE A 4 -2.11 22.39 3.55
C PHE A 4 -1.45 21.30 2.70
N ILE A 5 -2.16 20.20 2.51
CA ILE A 5 -1.68 19.04 1.75
C ILE A 5 -2.61 18.81 0.56
N ALA A 6 -2.05 18.70 -0.63
CA ALA A 6 -2.80 18.34 -1.83
C ALA A 6 -1.93 17.57 -2.82
N GLY A 7 -2.48 16.55 -3.45
CA GLY A 7 -1.83 15.79 -4.50
C GLY A 7 -1.52 16.67 -5.71
N ALA A 8 -0.32 16.53 -6.25
CA ALA A 8 0.09 17.22 -7.44
C ALA A 8 -0.22 16.39 -8.69
N GLY A 9 -1.31 16.73 -9.40
CA GLY A 9 -1.55 16.27 -10.77
C GLY A 9 -1.04 17.32 -11.75
N THR A 10 -1.93 18.10 -12.35
CA THR A 10 -1.52 19.27 -13.16
C THR A 10 -0.86 20.38 -12.32
N GLY A 11 -0.94 20.31 -11.00
CA GLY A 11 -0.37 21.30 -10.09
C GLY A 11 -1.28 22.48 -9.78
N GLY A 12 -2.38 22.64 -10.51
CA GLY A 12 -3.26 23.81 -10.37
C GLY A 12 -3.82 23.99 -8.97
N THR A 13 -4.27 22.90 -8.33
CA THR A 13 -4.83 22.94 -6.98
C THR A 13 -3.76 23.31 -5.94
N VAL A 14 -2.66 22.57 -5.89
CA VAL A 14 -1.63 22.77 -4.86
C VAL A 14 -0.94 24.13 -5.03
N SER A 15 -0.64 24.55 -6.27
CA SER A 15 -0.02 25.84 -6.54
C SER A 15 -0.98 27.01 -6.32
N GLY A 16 -2.22 26.91 -6.83
CA GLY A 16 -3.20 27.99 -6.71
C GLY A 16 -3.66 28.20 -5.27
N ALA A 17 -4.01 27.13 -4.57
CA ALA A 17 -4.35 27.22 -3.14
C ALA A 17 -3.12 27.64 -2.31
N GLY A 18 -1.95 27.09 -2.60
CA GLY A 18 -0.69 27.45 -1.94
C GLY A 18 -0.40 28.95 -2.07
N LYS A 19 -0.50 29.49 -3.28
CA LYS A 19 -0.34 30.93 -3.54
C LYS A 19 -1.29 31.72 -2.64
N TYR A 20 -2.58 31.46 -2.72
CA TYR A 20 -3.57 32.22 -1.95
C TYR A 20 -3.34 32.12 -0.44
N LEU A 21 -3.08 30.93 0.05
CA LEU A 21 -2.84 30.71 1.48
C LEU A 21 -1.61 31.45 1.98
N LYS A 22 -0.51 31.43 1.22
CA LYS A 22 0.73 32.15 1.56
C LYS A 22 0.57 33.68 1.46
N GLU A 23 -0.25 34.19 0.56
CA GLU A 23 -0.61 35.62 0.52
C GLU A 23 -1.35 36.06 1.80
N LYS A 24 -2.16 35.17 2.42
CA LYS A 24 -2.87 35.44 3.67
C LYS A 24 -2.00 35.21 4.90
N ASN A 25 -1.17 34.17 4.87
CA ASN A 25 -0.22 33.86 5.95
C ASN A 25 1.00 33.13 5.37
N PRO A 26 2.14 33.82 5.21
CA PRO A 26 3.36 33.22 4.67
C PRO A 26 3.92 32.05 5.46
N LYS A 27 3.49 31.86 6.73
CA LYS A 27 3.93 30.76 7.58
C LYS A 27 3.23 29.43 7.27
N ILE A 28 2.14 29.44 6.50
CA ILE A 28 1.44 28.23 6.11
C ILE A 28 2.39 27.34 5.29
N ARG A 29 2.52 26.09 5.71
CA ARG A 29 3.28 25.08 4.99
C ARG A 29 2.38 24.40 3.95
N VAL A 30 2.84 24.41 2.70
CA VAL A 30 2.15 23.80 1.55
C VAL A 30 2.94 22.57 1.12
N ILE A 31 2.31 21.41 1.19
CA ILE A 31 2.94 20.11 0.91
C ILE A 31 2.23 19.47 -0.28
N ALA A 32 2.97 19.19 -1.32
CA ALA A 32 2.48 18.48 -2.49
C ALA A 32 2.63 16.97 -2.32
N GLY A 33 1.54 16.24 -2.42
CA GLY A 33 1.54 14.79 -2.46
C GLY A 33 1.88 14.27 -3.85
N ASP A 34 2.77 13.28 -3.92
CA ASP A 34 3.28 12.71 -5.16
C ASP A 34 3.36 11.17 -5.05
N PRO A 35 2.84 10.38 -5.99
CA PRO A 35 2.98 8.94 -5.92
C PRO A 35 4.42 8.51 -6.17
N VAL A 36 4.86 7.46 -5.50
CA VAL A 36 6.15 6.82 -5.79
C VAL A 36 6.14 6.32 -7.24
N GLY A 37 7.12 6.74 -8.03
CA GLY A 37 7.21 6.50 -9.47
C GLY A 37 6.96 7.74 -10.32
N SER A 38 6.32 8.77 -9.77
CA SER A 38 6.19 10.08 -10.42
C SER A 38 7.51 10.86 -10.43
N LEU A 39 7.67 11.74 -11.40
CA LEU A 39 8.89 12.57 -11.56
C LEU A 39 8.91 13.83 -10.68
N TYR A 40 7.78 14.25 -10.12
CA TYR A 40 7.64 15.58 -9.53
C TYR A 40 8.54 15.81 -8.32
N SER A 41 8.57 14.89 -7.36
CA SER A 41 9.41 15.01 -6.17
C SER A 41 10.91 15.03 -6.50
N GLY A 42 11.34 14.19 -7.43
CA GLY A 42 12.72 14.16 -7.90
C GLY A 42 13.11 15.47 -8.57
N TRP A 43 12.29 15.93 -9.52
CA TRP A 43 12.50 17.19 -10.23
C TRP A 43 12.45 18.42 -9.29
N ALA A 44 11.51 18.45 -8.36
CA ALA A 44 11.41 19.57 -7.41
C ALA A 44 12.69 19.75 -6.60
N ARG A 45 13.37 18.65 -6.27
CA ARG A 45 14.62 18.62 -5.49
C ARG A 45 15.86 18.93 -6.34
N THR A 46 15.98 18.33 -7.53
CA THR A 46 17.22 18.34 -8.33
C THR A 46 17.19 19.27 -9.53
N ARG A 47 15.99 19.70 -9.97
CA ARG A 47 15.73 20.43 -11.23
C ARG A 47 16.14 19.64 -12.48
N THR A 48 16.38 18.35 -12.35
CA THR A 48 16.69 17.45 -13.45
C THR A 48 15.59 16.39 -13.59
N MET A 49 15.29 15.98 -14.82
CA MET A 49 14.38 14.89 -15.08
C MET A 49 15.08 13.58 -14.74
N GLY A 50 14.45 12.76 -13.93
CA GLY A 50 14.89 11.40 -13.63
C GLY A 50 14.09 10.36 -14.42
N ASP A 51 14.21 9.11 -14.01
CA ASP A 51 13.41 8.01 -14.55
C ASP A 51 12.15 7.82 -13.71
N GLY A 52 11.00 7.76 -14.38
CA GLY A 52 9.72 7.42 -13.76
C GLY A 52 9.50 5.91 -13.67
N ALA A 53 8.60 5.50 -12.80
CA ALA A 53 8.15 4.12 -12.70
C ALA A 53 6.61 4.07 -12.69
N PRO A 54 5.99 2.94 -13.10
CA PRO A 54 4.55 2.78 -13.05
C PRO A 54 4.01 2.85 -11.62
N TYR A 55 2.86 3.47 -11.43
CA TYR A 55 2.08 3.49 -10.20
C TYR A 55 0.58 3.38 -10.54
N LYS A 56 -0.25 3.12 -9.52
CA LYS A 56 -1.69 2.81 -9.68
C LYS A 56 -2.62 3.91 -9.20
N VAL A 57 -2.13 4.86 -8.39
CA VAL A 57 -2.92 6.01 -7.95
C VAL A 57 -3.18 6.92 -9.14
N GLU A 58 -4.46 7.17 -9.44
CA GLU A 58 -4.89 7.97 -10.57
C GLU A 58 -5.07 9.44 -10.21
N GLY A 59 -4.91 10.33 -11.19
CA GLY A 59 -5.21 11.76 -11.09
C GLY A 59 -4.12 12.63 -10.49
N ILE A 60 -3.03 12.06 -10.00
CA ILE A 60 -1.87 12.76 -9.46
C ILE A 60 -0.57 12.13 -9.94
N GLY A 61 0.53 12.88 -9.81
CA GLY A 61 1.82 12.49 -10.38
C GLY A 61 1.89 12.68 -11.88
N GLY A 62 3.03 12.37 -12.48
CA GLY A 62 3.24 12.42 -13.93
C GLY A 62 4.67 12.16 -14.37
N ASP A 63 4.81 12.01 -15.68
CA ASP A 63 6.06 11.81 -16.41
C ASP A 63 6.56 13.08 -17.10
N LYS A 64 5.81 14.17 -16.97
CA LYS A 64 6.15 15.52 -17.48
C LYS A 64 5.78 16.57 -16.45
N ILE A 65 6.61 17.59 -16.31
CA ILE A 65 6.37 18.66 -15.35
C ILE A 65 5.41 19.69 -15.94
N PRO A 66 4.18 19.81 -15.41
CA PRO A 66 3.26 20.85 -15.84
C PRO A 66 3.77 22.26 -15.50
N THR A 67 3.57 23.21 -16.40
CA THR A 67 3.94 24.61 -16.17
C THR A 67 3.14 25.29 -15.05
N THR A 68 2.05 24.66 -14.63
CA THR A 68 1.17 25.10 -13.53
C THR A 68 1.66 24.67 -12.15
N ILE A 69 2.73 23.86 -12.06
CA ILE A 69 3.42 23.59 -10.80
C ILE A 69 4.33 24.78 -10.49
N LEU A 70 3.89 25.63 -9.57
CA LEU A 70 4.60 26.82 -9.14
C LEU A 70 5.33 26.53 -7.83
N LEU A 71 6.61 26.18 -7.94
CA LEU A 71 7.42 25.71 -6.81
C LEU A 71 7.62 26.77 -5.72
N GLU A 72 7.54 28.03 -6.06
CA GLU A 72 7.61 29.15 -5.11
C GLU A 72 6.45 29.15 -4.09
N HIS A 73 5.38 28.43 -4.37
CA HIS A 73 4.21 28.29 -3.49
C HIS A 73 4.10 26.93 -2.81
N ILE A 74 5.07 26.03 -3.03
CA ILE A 74 5.11 24.67 -2.49
C ILE A 74 6.39 24.51 -1.65
N ASP A 75 6.24 24.22 -0.37
CA ASP A 75 7.39 24.09 0.53
C ASP A 75 8.04 22.71 0.44
N GLU A 76 7.24 21.69 0.14
CA GLU A 76 7.71 20.31 0.18
C GLU A 76 6.92 19.42 -0.77
N PHE A 77 7.60 18.44 -1.38
CA PHE A 77 6.96 17.30 -2.04
C PHE A 77 7.18 16.04 -1.19
N ARG A 78 6.10 15.34 -0.87
CA ARG A 78 6.15 14.04 -0.16
C ARG A 78 5.63 12.93 -1.04
N GLN A 79 6.37 11.84 -1.08
CA GLN A 79 5.96 10.66 -1.82
C GLN A 79 5.27 9.64 -0.92
N LEU A 80 4.26 8.97 -1.49
CA LEU A 80 3.58 7.84 -0.87
C LEU A 80 3.33 6.74 -1.92
N GLY A 81 3.42 5.49 -1.50
CA GLY A 81 3.18 4.34 -2.38
C GLY A 81 1.70 4.06 -2.62
N ASP A 82 1.42 3.27 -3.66
CA ASP A 82 0.06 2.86 -4.02
C ASP A 82 -0.64 2.11 -2.89
N ARG A 83 0.07 1.20 -2.23
CA ARG A 83 -0.49 0.37 -1.16
C ARG A 83 -1.03 1.22 -0.01
N GLU A 84 -0.23 2.12 0.50
CA GLU A 84 -0.61 3.00 1.60
C GLU A 84 -1.75 3.95 1.20
N SER A 85 -1.69 4.47 -0.02
CA SER A 85 -2.71 5.36 -0.57
C SER A 85 -4.07 4.67 -0.69
N MET A 86 -4.09 3.47 -1.26
CA MET A 86 -5.33 2.72 -1.46
C MET A 86 -5.86 2.11 -0.15
N ALA A 87 -4.97 1.66 0.74
CA ALA A 87 -5.37 1.21 2.07
C ALA A 87 -6.04 2.34 2.87
N MET A 88 -5.52 3.57 2.77
CA MET A 88 -6.12 4.73 3.43
C MET A 88 -7.49 5.07 2.85
N ALA A 89 -7.68 5.05 1.53
CA ALA A 89 -8.99 5.27 0.91
C ALA A 89 -10.02 4.23 1.37
N ARG A 90 -9.63 2.95 1.46
CA ARG A 90 -10.48 1.87 2.00
C ARG A 90 -10.79 2.06 3.49
N ARG A 91 -9.84 2.56 4.28
CA ARG A 91 -10.06 2.90 5.69
C ARG A 91 -11.06 4.03 5.86
N LEU A 92 -10.94 5.11 5.09
CA LEU A 92 -11.88 6.21 5.09
C LEU A 92 -13.31 5.75 4.79
N ALA A 93 -13.47 4.84 3.83
CA ALA A 93 -14.79 4.27 3.53
C ALA A 93 -15.36 3.45 4.69
N ARG A 94 -14.54 2.64 5.38
CA ARG A 94 -14.99 1.76 6.47
C ARG A 94 -15.14 2.47 7.81
N GLU A 95 -14.22 3.37 8.13
CA GLU A 95 -14.12 3.98 9.46
C GLU A 95 -14.85 5.30 9.55
N GLU A 96 -14.91 6.07 8.44
CA GLU A 96 -15.47 7.41 8.39
C GLU A 96 -16.70 7.54 7.45
N GLY A 97 -17.05 6.47 6.72
CA GLY A 97 -18.15 6.51 5.75
C GLY A 97 -17.85 7.36 4.50
N MET A 98 -16.58 7.68 4.25
CA MET A 98 -16.15 8.52 3.13
C MET A 98 -15.66 7.65 1.97
N LEU A 99 -16.50 7.47 0.95
CA LEU A 99 -16.13 6.73 -0.25
C LEU A 99 -15.36 7.64 -1.20
N VAL A 100 -14.03 7.51 -1.23
CA VAL A 100 -13.09 8.39 -1.96
C VAL A 100 -12.13 7.62 -2.86
N GLY A 101 -11.48 8.31 -3.81
CA GLY A 101 -10.47 7.72 -4.69
C GLY A 101 -9.09 7.57 -4.04
N GLY A 102 -8.16 6.91 -4.78
CA GLY A 102 -6.80 6.66 -4.29
C GLY A 102 -5.97 7.90 -4.02
N SER A 103 -6.17 8.97 -4.80
CA SER A 103 -5.50 10.26 -4.60
C SER A 103 -5.95 10.97 -3.31
N ALA A 104 -7.23 10.84 -2.94
CA ALA A 104 -7.72 11.30 -1.65
C ALA A 104 -7.12 10.47 -0.50
N GLY A 105 -6.98 9.16 -0.69
CA GLY A 105 -6.27 8.28 0.25
C GLY A 105 -4.82 8.70 0.47
N LEU A 106 -4.10 9.01 -0.61
CA LEU A 106 -2.73 9.55 -0.54
C LEU A 106 -2.70 10.85 0.27
N ASN A 107 -3.60 11.78 -0.03
CA ASN A 107 -3.67 13.06 0.63
C ASN A 107 -3.90 12.92 2.14
N VAL A 108 -4.86 12.10 2.55
CA VAL A 108 -5.16 11.88 3.98
C VAL A 108 -4.02 11.16 4.68
N ALA A 109 -3.40 10.16 4.05
CA ALA A 109 -2.28 9.46 4.64
C ALA A 109 -1.08 10.40 4.91
N LEU A 110 -0.77 11.28 3.94
CA LEU A 110 0.25 12.32 4.13
C LEU A 110 -0.16 13.35 5.18
N ALA A 111 -1.42 13.77 5.20
CA ALA A 111 -1.92 14.70 6.22
C ALA A 111 -1.79 14.12 7.64
N LEU A 112 -2.05 12.83 7.81
CA LEU A 112 -1.85 12.13 9.09
C LEU A 112 -0.37 12.01 9.47
N GLN A 113 0.53 11.80 8.50
CA GLN A 113 1.97 11.83 8.76
C GLN A 113 2.40 13.20 9.26
N VAL A 114 2.02 14.26 8.54
CA VAL A 114 2.30 15.66 8.93
C VAL A 114 1.74 15.97 10.31
N ALA A 115 0.49 15.61 10.58
CA ALA A 115 -0.14 15.86 11.88
C ALA A 115 0.57 15.16 13.06
N ARG A 116 1.20 14.01 12.83
CA ARG A 116 2.00 13.31 13.85
C ARG A 116 3.38 13.92 14.06
N GLU A 117 3.92 14.59 13.06
CA GLU A 117 5.23 15.25 13.10
C GLU A 117 5.16 16.64 13.74
N VAL A 118 3.98 17.26 13.68
CA VAL A 118 3.77 18.62 14.20
C VAL A 118 3.50 18.56 15.69
N ASP A 119 4.43 19.11 16.48
CA ASP A 119 4.31 19.24 17.95
C ASP A 119 3.74 20.63 18.31
N ASP A 120 2.50 20.88 17.86
CA ASP A 120 1.77 22.13 18.09
C ASP A 120 0.28 21.81 18.28
N PRO A 121 -0.29 21.99 19.47
CA PRO A 121 -1.70 21.72 19.74
C PRO A 121 -2.66 22.62 18.97
N ASP A 122 -2.19 23.78 18.50
CA ASP A 122 -2.98 24.72 17.71
C ASP A 122 -2.83 24.47 16.19
N ALA A 123 -2.10 23.43 15.80
CA ALA A 123 -1.90 23.10 14.38
C ALA A 123 -3.24 22.72 13.73
N CYS A 124 -3.49 23.31 12.57
CA CYS A 124 -4.62 22.97 11.71
C CYS A 124 -4.12 22.44 10.37
N VAL A 125 -4.18 21.13 10.20
CA VAL A 125 -3.76 20.41 9.00
C VAL A 125 -4.99 20.21 8.11
N VAL A 126 -4.95 20.73 6.89
CA VAL A 126 -6.05 20.66 5.91
C VAL A 126 -5.61 19.91 4.68
N THR A 127 -6.47 19.04 4.18
CA THR A 127 -6.28 18.32 2.92
C THR A 127 -7.55 18.27 2.08
N ILE A 128 -7.44 17.76 0.86
CA ILE A 128 -8.56 17.70 -0.10
C ILE A 128 -8.86 16.25 -0.43
N LEU A 129 -10.15 15.87 -0.35
CA LEU A 129 -10.69 14.65 -0.92
C LEU A 129 -11.15 14.94 -2.35
N CYS A 130 -10.32 14.57 -3.32
CA CYS A 130 -10.40 15.10 -4.68
C CYS A 130 -11.59 14.60 -5.49
N ASP A 131 -11.99 13.33 -5.28
CA ASP A 131 -13.05 12.66 -6.02
C ASP A 131 -13.74 11.58 -5.20
N THR A 132 -14.78 10.97 -5.80
CA THR A 132 -15.59 9.92 -5.17
C THR A 132 -15.09 8.53 -5.56
N GLY A 133 -15.33 7.55 -4.69
CA GLY A 133 -14.85 6.17 -4.86
C GLY A 133 -15.65 5.35 -5.86
N GLU A 134 -16.81 5.80 -6.33
CA GLU A 134 -17.64 5.05 -7.29
C GLU A 134 -16.89 4.70 -8.58
N ARG A 135 -15.93 5.53 -8.99
CA ARG A 135 -15.08 5.30 -10.17
C ARG A 135 -14.11 4.13 -9.98
N TYR A 136 -13.92 3.67 -8.75
CA TYR A 136 -12.87 2.72 -8.36
C TYR A 136 -13.43 1.44 -7.76
N LEU A 137 -14.74 1.18 -7.89
CA LEU A 137 -15.38 -0.04 -7.38
C LEU A 137 -14.79 -1.32 -7.95
N SER A 138 -14.36 -1.30 -9.22
CA SER A 138 -13.71 -2.41 -9.90
C SER A 138 -12.18 -2.46 -9.69
N LYS A 139 -11.61 -1.52 -8.94
CA LYS A 139 -10.17 -1.39 -8.67
C LYS A 139 -9.90 -1.42 -7.18
N LEU A 140 -9.63 -0.26 -6.57
CA LEU A 140 -9.21 -0.17 -5.16
C LEU A 140 -10.26 -0.70 -4.16
N PHE A 141 -11.55 -0.80 -4.54
CA PHE A 141 -12.61 -1.40 -3.72
C PHE A 141 -12.94 -2.85 -4.08
N ASN A 142 -12.24 -3.44 -5.06
CA ASN A 142 -12.32 -4.86 -5.42
C ASN A 142 -11.11 -5.61 -4.87
N ASP A 143 -11.36 -6.64 -4.04
CA ASP A 143 -10.28 -7.40 -3.38
C ASP A 143 -9.44 -8.22 -4.37
N GLU A 144 -10.04 -8.77 -5.42
CA GLU A 144 -9.32 -9.54 -6.44
C GLU A 144 -8.32 -8.62 -7.17
N TRP A 145 -8.79 -7.45 -7.63
CA TRP A 145 -7.92 -6.47 -8.27
C TRP A 145 -6.78 -6.01 -7.34
N MET A 146 -7.07 -5.78 -6.06
CA MET A 146 -6.08 -5.40 -5.07
C MET A 146 -5.04 -6.50 -4.85
N GLN A 147 -5.46 -7.78 -4.84
CA GLN A 147 -4.56 -8.94 -4.73
C GLN A 147 -3.68 -9.09 -5.96
N GLU A 148 -4.25 -9.06 -7.17
CA GLU A 148 -3.53 -9.14 -8.44
C GLU A 148 -2.44 -8.06 -8.55
N ASN A 149 -2.72 -6.86 -8.03
CA ASN A 149 -1.77 -5.75 -8.01
C ASN A 149 -0.89 -5.70 -6.76
N GLN A 150 -0.95 -6.70 -5.87
CA GLN A 150 -0.16 -6.81 -4.64
C GLN A 150 -0.33 -5.62 -3.68
N LEU A 151 -1.53 -5.04 -3.65
CA LEU A 151 -1.86 -3.83 -2.89
C LEU A 151 -2.58 -4.11 -1.55
N LEU A 152 -3.08 -5.35 -1.35
CA LEU A 152 -3.61 -5.75 -0.05
C LEU A 152 -2.48 -5.95 0.96
N GLU A 153 -2.70 -5.51 2.17
CA GLU A 153 -1.92 -5.99 3.31
C GLU A 153 -2.26 -7.47 3.51
N VAL A 154 -1.37 -8.34 3.09
CA VAL A 154 -1.44 -9.75 3.47
C VAL A 154 -1.04 -9.81 4.94
N PRO A 155 -1.91 -10.28 5.85
CA PRO A 155 -1.50 -10.50 7.23
C PRO A 155 -0.22 -11.36 7.21
N ARG A 156 0.83 -10.92 7.87
CA ARG A 156 2.07 -11.70 8.01
C ARG A 156 1.79 -12.85 8.97
N VAL A 157 1.01 -13.82 8.50
CA VAL A 157 0.77 -15.06 9.26
C VAL A 157 1.99 -15.94 9.09
N THR A 158 2.68 -16.19 10.17
CA THR A 158 3.82 -17.11 10.16
C THR A 158 3.36 -18.55 10.06
N VAL A 159 4.21 -19.44 9.55
CA VAL A 159 3.94 -20.87 9.53
C VAL A 159 3.66 -21.39 10.95
N ALA A 160 4.36 -20.86 11.96
CA ALA A 160 4.13 -21.21 13.36
C ALA A 160 2.71 -20.85 13.82
N GLU A 161 2.19 -19.67 13.44
CA GLU A 161 0.80 -19.28 13.76
C GLU A 161 -0.22 -20.14 13.03
N LEU A 162 0.04 -20.52 11.77
CA LEU A 162 -0.82 -21.48 11.04
C LEU A 162 -0.84 -22.84 11.71
N LEU A 163 0.32 -23.34 12.10
CA LEU A 163 0.42 -24.62 12.83
C LEU A 163 -0.28 -24.56 14.19
N ALA A 164 -0.16 -23.44 14.92
CA ALA A 164 -0.84 -23.25 16.20
C ALA A 164 -2.38 -23.20 16.08
N ARG A 165 -2.90 -22.73 14.94
CA ARG A 165 -4.35 -22.69 14.64
C ARG A 165 -4.89 -24.02 14.13
N ARG A 166 -4.03 -24.99 13.82
CA ARG A 166 -4.43 -26.29 13.31
C ARG A 166 -5.19 -27.05 14.38
N GLN A 167 -6.51 -27.05 14.28
CA GLN A 167 -7.40 -27.88 15.09
C GLN A 167 -7.72 -29.16 14.32
N GLY A 168 -7.48 -30.32 14.90
CA GLY A 168 -7.88 -31.59 14.28
C GLY A 168 -7.06 -32.79 14.76
N THR A 169 -7.51 -33.96 14.37
CA THR A 169 -6.91 -35.27 14.68
C THR A 169 -5.75 -35.65 13.76
N HIS A 170 -5.30 -34.74 12.89
CA HIS A 170 -4.18 -35.03 12.00
C HIS A 170 -2.86 -35.12 12.78
N PRO A 171 -2.01 -36.10 12.47
CA PRO A 171 -0.69 -36.23 13.08
C PRO A 171 0.14 -34.96 12.79
N ALA A 172 1.02 -34.60 13.70
CA ALA A 172 1.89 -33.45 13.54
C ALA A 172 2.74 -33.52 12.24
N LEU A 173 3.11 -34.75 11.88
CA LEU A 173 3.86 -35.05 10.65
C LEU A 173 3.43 -36.44 10.14
N VAL A 174 3.05 -36.51 8.86
CA VAL A 174 2.90 -37.77 8.12
C VAL A 174 4.22 -38.03 7.43
N SER A 175 4.91 -39.10 7.82
CA SER A 175 6.22 -39.46 7.25
C SER A 175 6.33 -40.96 7.05
N LEU A 176 7.33 -41.41 6.29
CA LEU A 176 7.64 -42.79 6.03
C LEU A 176 9.10 -43.08 6.37
N ALA A 177 9.38 -44.32 6.76
CA ALA A 177 10.75 -44.84 6.83
C ALA A 177 11.22 -45.26 5.42
N PRO A 178 12.55 -45.28 5.15
CA PRO A 178 13.08 -45.74 3.85
C PRO A 178 12.66 -47.14 3.42
N ALA A 179 12.46 -48.01 4.38
CA ALA A 179 12.05 -49.39 4.14
C ALA A 179 10.52 -49.59 3.93
N ALA A 180 9.72 -48.50 4.02
CA ALA A 180 8.28 -48.57 3.84
C ALA A 180 7.91 -48.91 2.37
N GLN A 181 6.83 -49.67 2.21
CA GLN A 181 6.33 -49.99 0.86
C GLN A 181 5.60 -48.81 0.24
N VAL A 182 5.68 -48.64 -1.07
CA VAL A 182 4.98 -47.57 -1.83
C VAL A 182 3.46 -47.67 -1.60
N ARG A 183 2.88 -48.84 -1.49
CA ARG A 183 1.44 -49.03 -1.15
C ARG A 183 1.07 -48.33 0.17
N GLN A 184 1.94 -48.37 1.16
CA GLN A 184 1.71 -47.69 2.44
C GLN A 184 1.73 -46.15 2.26
N ALA A 185 2.61 -45.64 1.41
CA ALA A 185 2.63 -44.23 1.07
C ALA A 185 1.31 -43.76 0.44
N LEU A 186 0.83 -44.50 -0.57
CA LEU A 186 -0.44 -44.18 -1.24
C LEU A 186 -1.63 -44.22 -0.26
N GLY A 187 -1.65 -45.21 0.66
CA GLY A 187 -2.66 -45.30 1.71
C GLY A 187 -2.64 -44.09 2.65
N LEU A 188 -1.46 -43.63 3.07
CA LEU A 188 -1.33 -42.46 3.93
C LEU A 188 -1.71 -41.16 3.18
N MET A 189 -1.32 -41.02 1.92
CA MET A 189 -1.72 -39.89 1.08
C MET A 189 -3.23 -39.78 0.97
N SER A 190 -3.90 -40.89 0.66
CA SER A 190 -5.36 -40.95 0.58
C SER A 190 -6.03 -40.69 1.93
N THR A 191 -5.52 -41.27 3.01
CA THR A 191 -6.12 -41.12 4.36
C THR A 191 -6.03 -39.70 4.89
N TRP A 192 -4.92 -39.05 4.66
CA TRP A 192 -4.63 -37.72 5.19
C TRP A 192 -4.79 -36.59 4.18
N GLY A 193 -5.18 -36.88 2.94
CA GLY A 193 -5.35 -35.88 1.89
C GLY A 193 -4.06 -35.09 1.59
N VAL A 194 -2.90 -35.76 1.62
CA VAL A 194 -1.60 -35.14 1.35
C VAL A 194 -1.02 -35.70 0.06
N SER A 195 -0.49 -34.84 -0.79
CA SER A 195 0.15 -35.19 -2.07
C SER A 195 1.65 -35.43 -1.96
N GLN A 196 2.23 -35.20 -0.78
CA GLN A 196 3.67 -35.35 -0.54
C GLN A 196 3.90 -35.91 0.87
N ILE A 197 4.83 -36.86 0.97
CA ILE A 197 5.23 -37.47 2.26
C ILE A 197 6.76 -37.46 2.33
N PRO A 198 7.36 -36.83 3.35
CA PRO A 198 8.79 -36.92 3.58
C PRO A 198 9.18 -38.32 4.03
N VAL A 199 10.32 -38.81 3.51
CA VAL A 199 10.97 -40.03 3.96
C VAL A 199 12.00 -39.66 5.02
N LEU A 200 11.87 -40.19 6.22
CA LEU A 200 12.74 -39.87 7.35
C LEU A 200 13.60 -41.08 7.73
N GLU A 201 14.88 -40.82 7.95
CA GLU A 201 15.84 -41.72 8.56
C GLU A 201 16.47 -41.01 9.77
N ASP A 202 16.41 -41.62 10.94
CA ASP A 202 16.87 -41.03 12.20
C ASP A 202 16.37 -39.60 12.48
N GLY A 203 15.11 -39.34 12.09
CA GLY A 203 14.47 -38.02 12.27
C GLY A 203 14.89 -36.94 11.24
N ARG A 204 15.73 -37.29 10.26
CA ARG A 204 16.14 -36.39 9.18
C ARG A 204 15.46 -36.78 7.88
N SER A 205 15.02 -35.77 7.14
CA SER A 205 14.46 -36.00 5.80
C SER A 205 15.58 -36.35 4.82
N ILE A 206 15.48 -37.54 4.20
CA ILE A 206 16.38 -38.02 3.16
C ILE A 206 15.77 -37.91 1.77
N GLY A 207 14.48 -37.58 1.68
CA GLY A 207 13.76 -37.40 0.44
C GLY A 207 12.29 -37.13 0.65
N THR A 208 11.56 -36.93 -0.43
CA THR A 208 10.11 -36.75 -0.43
C THR A 208 9.50 -37.62 -1.51
N LEU A 209 8.47 -38.37 -1.18
CA LEU A 209 7.65 -39.09 -2.13
C LEU A 209 6.46 -38.18 -2.52
N THR A 210 6.23 -38.02 -3.81
CA THR A 210 5.08 -37.30 -4.38
C THR A 210 4.18 -38.26 -5.11
N GLU A 211 2.88 -37.94 -5.17
CA GLU A 211 1.90 -38.69 -5.94
C GLU A 211 2.21 -38.74 -7.44
#